data_b23360daa20d80ca833baff9a840e2ac
#
_entry.id   b23360daa20d80ca833baff9a840e2ac
#
_cell.length_a   1.000
_cell.length_b   1.000
_cell.length_c   1.000
_cell.angle_alpha   90.00
_cell.angle_beta   90.00
_cell.angle_gamma   90.00
#
_symmetry.space_group_name_H-M   'P 1'
#
loop_
_entity.id
_entity.type
_entity.pdbx_description
1 polymer ?
#
loop_
_entity_poly.entity_id
_entity_poly.type
_entity_poly.pdbx_seq_one_letter_code
_entity_poly.pdbx_strand_id
1 'polypeptide(L)'
;MLIDAGTASYGNHIVQYIKDSGNDTLNYVIITHPHADHIGGMSAVLKAFQIEQIYMPNVSTNTKTYQTLLQTIYEKNLTIQPAHAGMVLFEEENLRGELLAPMDTNPHNLNNASIVLRLSYYSYDFLFMGDAEQEVETQILAEHTNVSADIIKIGHHGSDTSSSVSFLKAVDPDVAVISVGEDNAYDHPSPNVLTRLQELQI
;
A
#
# COMPACT_ATOMS: atom_id res chain seq x y z
N MET A 1 4.75 -9.75 -6.96
CA MET A 1 4.12 -8.44 -6.72
C MET A 1 4.98 -7.63 -5.76
N LEU A 2 5.03 -6.30 -5.95
CA LEU A 2 5.65 -5.36 -5.01
C LEU A 2 4.65 -4.24 -4.70
N ILE A 3 4.51 -3.90 -3.42
CA ILE A 3 3.72 -2.76 -2.94
C ILE A 3 4.67 -1.76 -2.32
N ASP A 4 4.79 -0.58 -2.93
CA ASP A 4 5.72 0.48 -2.59
C ASP A 4 7.21 0.07 -2.58
N ALA A 5 8.09 1.04 -2.43
CA ALA A 5 9.54 0.81 -2.46
C ALA A 5 10.32 1.65 -1.42
N GLY A 6 9.63 2.14 -0.40
CA GLY A 6 10.26 2.88 0.68
C GLY A 6 10.93 4.19 0.22
N THR A 7 11.80 4.72 1.07
CA THR A 7 12.60 5.92 0.74
C THR A 7 13.69 5.61 -0.29
N ALA A 8 14.26 6.63 -0.90
CA ALA A 8 15.29 6.49 -1.94
C ALA A 8 16.53 5.71 -1.46
N SER A 9 16.87 5.78 -0.18
CA SER A 9 18.00 5.05 0.42
C SER A 9 17.79 3.53 0.42
N TYR A 10 16.54 3.06 0.43
CA TYR A 10 16.22 1.62 0.46
C TYR A 10 16.07 0.99 -0.93
N GLY A 11 15.99 1.77 -2.00
CA GLY A 11 15.76 1.25 -3.35
C GLY A 11 16.72 0.13 -3.75
N ASN A 12 18.03 0.29 -3.51
CA ASN A 12 19.03 -0.74 -3.84
C ASN A 12 18.91 -1.99 -2.94
N HIS A 13 18.50 -1.86 -1.68
CA HIS A 13 18.26 -2.99 -0.79
C HIS A 13 17.08 -3.83 -1.28
N ILE A 14 16.00 -3.18 -1.70
CA ILE A 14 14.82 -3.85 -2.28
C ILE A 14 15.21 -4.58 -3.56
N VAL A 15 15.98 -3.92 -4.45
CA VAL A 15 16.48 -4.54 -5.67
C VAL A 15 17.31 -5.80 -5.35
N GLN A 16 18.20 -5.72 -4.37
CA GLN A 16 19.03 -6.87 -3.98
C GLN A 16 18.18 -8.00 -3.40
N TYR A 17 17.25 -7.68 -2.50
CA TYR A 17 16.34 -8.66 -1.88
C TYR A 17 15.52 -9.43 -2.93
N ILE A 18 14.95 -8.71 -3.93
CA ILE A 18 14.16 -9.34 -4.99
C ILE A 18 15.06 -10.24 -5.87
N LYS A 19 16.28 -9.80 -6.20
CA LYS A 19 17.25 -10.61 -6.97
C LYS A 19 17.65 -11.86 -6.20
N ASP A 20 17.92 -11.74 -4.91
CA ASP A 20 18.32 -12.88 -4.06
C ASP A 20 17.18 -13.91 -3.93
N SER A 21 15.93 -13.47 -4.12
CA SER A 21 14.76 -14.33 -4.21
C SER A 21 14.62 -15.02 -5.59
N GLY A 22 15.54 -14.80 -6.52
CA GLY A 22 15.58 -15.42 -7.85
C GLY A 22 14.58 -14.84 -8.85
N ASN A 23 14.05 -13.64 -8.59
CA ASN A 23 13.10 -12.99 -9.48
C ASN A 23 13.79 -11.91 -10.32
N ASP A 24 13.46 -11.86 -11.61
CA ASP A 24 13.88 -10.85 -12.58
C ASP A 24 12.69 -10.05 -13.14
N THR A 25 11.49 -10.50 -12.86
CA THR A 25 10.23 -9.92 -13.34
C THR A 25 9.29 -9.64 -12.15
N LEU A 26 8.65 -8.48 -12.18
CA LEU A 26 7.55 -8.11 -11.29
C LEU A 26 6.27 -8.00 -12.11
N ASN A 27 5.36 -8.96 -11.95
CA ASN A 27 4.08 -8.95 -12.66
C ASN A 27 3.23 -7.75 -12.25
N TYR A 28 3.24 -7.40 -10.96
CA TYR A 28 2.46 -6.29 -10.41
C TYR A 28 3.33 -5.40 -9.54
N VAL A 29 3.35 -4.11 -9.85
CA VAL A 29 3.89 -3.04 -9.01
C VAL A 29 2.73 -2.15 -8.61
N ILE A 30 2.50 -2.02 -7.30
CA ILE A 30 1.45 -1.17 -6.73
C ILE A 30 2.14 -0.02 -6.01
N ILE A 31 1.82 1.18 -6.43
CA ILE A 31 2.25 2.43 -5.81
C ILE A 31 1.05 2.98 -5.07
N THR A 32 1.05 2.86 -3.73
CA THR A 32 -0.13 3.18 -2.94
C THR A 32 -0.50 4.64 -3.04
N HIS A 33 0.47 5.53 -2.88
CA HIS A 33 0.30 6.97 -3.01
C HIS A 33 1.67 7.66 -3.23
N PRO A 34 1.72 8.95 -3.65
CA PRO A 34 2.95 9.54 -4.16
C PRO A 34 3.85 10.21 -3.10
N HIS A 35 3.86 9.77 -1.84
CA HIS A 35 4.80 10.27 -0.84
C HIS A 35 6.19 9.64 -0.97
N ALA A 36 7.23 10.39 -0.60
CA ALA A 36 8.62 10.03 -0.87
C ALA A 36 9.10 8.76 -0.14
N ASP A 37 8.52 8.45 0.98
CA ASP A 37 8.77 7.24 1.77
C ASP A 37 8.08 5.99 1.23
N HIS A 38 7.23 6.13 0.21
CA HIS A 38 6.61 5.05 -0.55
C HIS A 38 7.22 4.88 -1.93
N ILE A 39 7.47 6.00 -2.64
CA ILE A 39 7.93 5.96 -4.03
C ILE A 39 9.44 6.21 -4.19
N GLY A 40 10.15 6.54 -3.13
CA GLY A 40 11.55 6.97 -3.23
C GLY A 40 12.49 5.94 -3.86
N GLY A 41 12.33 4.69 -3.48
CA GLY A 41 13.12 3.56 -4.03
C GLY A 41 12.61 3.04 -5.37
N MET A 42 11.40 3.43 -5.80
CA MET A 42 10.71 2.80 -6.94
C MET A 42 11.48 2.95 -8.25
N SER A 43 12.11 4.10 -8.50
CA SER A 43 12.91 4.28 -9.73
C SER A 43 14.07 3.29 -9.84
N ALA A 44 14.69 2.87 -8.73
CA ALA A 44 15.73 1.85 -8.73
C ALA A 44 15.15 0.48 -9.10
N VAL A 45 13.99 0.14 -8.53
CA VAL A 45 13.26 -1.11 -8.82
C VAL A 45 12.86 -1.18 -10.30
N LEU A 46 12.19 -0.14 -10.80
CA LEU A 46 11.73 -0.11 -12.19
C LEU A 46 12.89 -0.24 -13.21
N LYS A 47 14.08 0.28 -12.87
CA LYS A 47 15.27 0.15 -13.71
C LYS A 47 15.87 -1.25 -13.68
N ALA A 48 15.75 -1.95 -12.55
CA ALA A 48 16.42 -3.22 -12.29
C ALA A 48 15.66 -4.44 -12.80
N PHE A 49 14.32 -4.34 -12.93
CA PHE A 49 13.43 -5.47 -13.24
C PHE A 49 12.61 -5.24 -14.51
N GLN A 50 12.14 -6.34 -15.09
CA GLN A 50 11.05 -6.31 -16.04
C GLN A 50 9.74 -6.12 -15.26
N ILE A 51 8.92 -5.16 -15.70
CA ILE A 51 7.65 -4.82 -15.07
C ILE A 51 6.53 -5.08 -16.07
N GLU A 52 5.52 -5.84 -15.66
CA GLU A 52 4.37 -6.12 -16.52
C GLU A 52 3.25 -5.10 -16.32
N GLN A 53 2.91 -4.78 -15.06
CA GLN A 53 1.82 -3.86 -14.75
C GLN A 53 2.19 -2.94 -13.58
N ILE A 54 1.83 -1.66 -13.71
CA ILE A 54 1.96 -0.65 -12.65
C ILE A 54 0.59 -0.05 -12.36
N TYR A 55 0.22 -0.07 -11.09
CA TYR A 55 -0.99 0.56 -10.58
C TYR A 55 -0.64 1.75 -9.70
N MET A 56 -1.30 2.88 -9.93
CA MET A 56 -1.20 4.10 -9.13
C MET A 56 -2.56 4.77 -9.01
N PRO A 57 -2.83 5.48 -7.91
CA PRO A 57 -3.99 6.36 -7.84
C PRO A 57 -3.86 7.51 -8.84
N ASN A 58 -5.00 8.00 -9.34
CA ASN A 58 -5.03 9.11 -10.30
C ASN A 58 -4.87 10.47 -9.58
N VAL A 59 -3.76 10.64 -8.90
CA VAL A 59 -3.38 11.89 -8.21
C VAL A 59 -1.99 12.33 -8.63
N SER A 60 -1.69 13.61 -8.47
CA SER A 60 -0.38 14.16 -8.82
C SER A 60 0.18 15.06 -7.72
N THR A 61 1.50 15.16 -7.68
CA THR A 61 2.23 16.09 -6.81
C THR A 61 3.39 16.71 -7.56
N ASN A 62 3.89 17.83 -7.07
CA ASN A 62 5.01 18.55 -7.69
C ASN A 62 6.38 18.19 -7.06
N THR A 63 6.46 17.11 -6.25
CA THR A 63 7.72 16.72 -5.62
C THR A 63 8.73 16.19 -6.63
N LYS A 64 10.01 16.41 -6.36
CA LYS A 64 11.10 15.90 -7.21
C LYS A 64 11.08 14.38 -7.30
N THR A 65 10.76 13.70 -6.21
CA THR A 65 10.67 12.23 -6.16
C THR A 65 9.61 11.70 -7.13
N TYR A 66 8.43 12.31 -7.13
CA TYR A 66 7.35 11.96 -8.04
C TYR A 66 7.71 12.23 -9.51
N GLN A 67 8.31 13.38 -9.80
CA GLN A 67 8.80 13.71 -11.15
C GLN A 67 9.84 12.70 -11.64
N THR A 68 10.78 12.30 -10.76
CA THR A 68 11.80 11.29 -11.10
C THR A 68 11.16 9.92 -11.37
N LEU A 69 10.14 9.54 -10.61
CA LEU A 69 9.37 8.32 -10.83
C LEU A 69 8.70 8.34 -12.22
N LEU A 70 7.94 9.40 -12.53
CA LEU A 70 7.27 9.53 -13.83
C LEU A 70 8.25 9.53 -15.00
N GLN A 71 9.39 10.20 -14.86
CA GLN A 71 10.46 10.17 -15.86
C GLN A 71 10.99 8.75 -16.07
N THR A 72 11.21 7.99 -15.00
CA THR A 72 11.66 6.58 -15.09
C THR A 72 10.62 5.70 -15.78
N ILE A 73 9.34 5.86 -15.46
CA ILE A 73 8.23 5.13 -16.09
C ILE A 73 8.20 5.43 -17.61
N TYR A 74 8.32 6.70 -17.98
CA TYR A 74 8.38 7.13 -19.37
C TYR A 74 9.59 6.54 -20.12
N GLU A 75 10.79 6.63 -19.55
CA GLU A 75 12.03 6.10 -20.15
C GLU A 75 12.00 4.58 -20.35
N LYS A 76 11.27 3.87 -19.49
CA LYS A 76 11.06 2.42 -19.55
C LYS A 76 9.91 2.00 -20.46
N ASN A 77 9.20 2.97 -21.08
CA ASN A 77 7.97 2.75 -21.88
C ASN A 77 6.89 1.95 -21.12
N LEU A 78 6.77 2.19 -19.81
CA LEU A 78 5.77 1.55 -18.95
C LEU A 78 4.48 2.38 -18.96
N THR A 79 3.34 1.71 -18.78
CA THR A 79 2.03 2.35 -18.70
C THR A 79 1.47 2.22 -17.28
N ILE A 80 1.02 3.35 -16.72
CA ILE A 80 0.33 3.36 -15.42
C ILE A 80 -1.13 2.99 -15.64
N GLN A 81 -1.62 2.05 -14.87
CA GLN A 81 -3.04 1.73 -14.74
C GLN A 81 -3.63 2.56 -13.60
N PRO A 82 -4.60 3.46 -13.86
CA PRO A 82 -5.25 4.22 -12.80
C PRO A 82 -6.03 3.28 -11.86
N ALA A 83 -5.65 3.28 -10.58
CA ALA A 83 -6.28 2.44 -9.58
C ALA A 83 -7.55 3.10 -9.03
N HIS A 84 -8.58 2.30 -8.79
CA HIS A 84 -9.83 2.71 -8.14
C HIS A 84 -10.47 1.53 -7.38
N ALA A 85 -11.32 1.84 -6.41
CA ALA A 85 -12.09 0.83 -5.67
C ALA A 85 -12.91 -0.07 -6.61
N GLY A 86 -13.03 -1.34 -6.24
CA GLY A 86 -13.75 -2.36 -7.02
C GLY A 86 -12.94 -2.98 -8.16
N MET A 87 -11.70 -2.53 -8.40
CA MET A 87 -10.84 -3.13 -9.42
C MET A 87 -10.28 -4.46 -8.94
N VAL A 88 -10.45 -5.51 -9.72
CA VAL A 88 -9.78 -6.81 -9.53
C VAL A 88 -8.51 -6.82 -10.37
N LEU A 89 -7.35 -6.91 -9.71
CA LEU A 89 -6.05 -6.89 -10.37
C LEU A 89 -5.72 -8.23 -11.03
N PHE A 90 -6.06 -9.31 -10.33
CA PHE A 90 -5.89 -10.69 -10.78
C PHE A 90 -6.86 -11.59 -10.04
N GLU A 91 -7.26 -12.65 -10.71
CA GLU A 91 -8.15 -13.69 -10.17
C GLU A 91 -7.77 -15.05 -10.76
N GLU A 92 -7.22 -15.90 -9.93
CA GLU A 92 -6.81 -17.26 -10.23
C GLU A 92 -7.45 -18.20 -9.20
N GLU A 93 -7.34 -19.52 -9.38
CA GLU A 93 -8.04 -20.50 -8.55
C GLU A 93 -7.89 -20.28 -7.03
N ASN A 94 -6.70 -19.87 -6.58
CA ASN A 94 -6.39 -19.70 -5.15
C ASN A 94 -5.73 -18.34 -4.84
N LEU A 95 -5.83 -17.37 -5.76
CA LEU A 95 -5.20 -16.07 -5.60
C LEU A 95 -6.11 -15.00 -6.22
N ARG A 96 -6.53 -14.02 -5.41
CA ARG A 96 -7.31 -12.86 -5.87
C ARG A 96 -6.79 -11.58 -5.23
N GLY A 97 -6.60 -10.56 -6.04
CA GLY A 97 -6.27 -9.22 -5.59
C GLY A 97 -7.36 -8.23 -5.98
N GLU A 98 -7.94 -7.55 -5.00
CA GLU A 98 -9.01 -6.58 -5.18
C GLU A 98 -8.69 -5.26 -4.49
N LEU A 99 -8.94 -4.14 -5.16
CA LEU A 99 -8.74 -2.82 -4.60
C LEU A 99 -10.02 -2.33 -3.90
N LEU A 100 -9.90 -2.01 -2.61
CA LEU A 100 -10.99 -1.45 -1.81
C LEU A 100 -10.97 0.10 -1.82
N ALA A 101 -9.85 0.71 -2.18
CA ALA A 101 -9.64 2.14 -2.36
C ALA A 101 -8.55 2.39 -3.42
N PRO A 102 -8.42 3.60 -3.96
CA PRO A 102 -9.15 4.83 -3.61
C PRO A 102 -10.55 4.90 -4.22
N MET A 103 -11.45 5.55 -3.51
CA MET A 103 -12.79 5.88 -3.99
C MET A 103 -12.83 7.31 -4.56
N ASP A 104 -12.11 8.25 -3.91
CA ASP A 104 -11.98 9.62 -4.37
C ASP A 104 -10.74 9.77 -5.28
N THR A 105 -10.93 10.44 -6.42
CA THR A 105 -9.86 10.74 -7.38
C THR A 105 -9.12 12.04 -7.10
N ASN A 106 -9.56 12.82 -6.11
CA ASN A 106 -8.95 14.10 -5.75
C ASN A 106 -9.04 14.39 -4.24
N PRO A 107 -8.49 13.53 -3.37
CA PRO A 107 -8.53 13.75 -1.94
C PRO A 107 -7.69 14.98 -1.56
N HIS A 108 -8.15 15.74 -0.55
CA HIS A 108 -7.38 16.85 0.01
C HIS A 108 -6.06 16.39 0.65
N ASN A 109 -6.04 15.19 1.18
CA ASN A 109 -4.86 14.54 1.77
C ASN A 109 -4.41 13.39 0.86
N LEU A 110 -3.15 13.42 0.41
CA LEU A 110 -2.59 12.40 -0.46
C LEU A 110 -2.52 11.01 0.19
N ASN A 111 -2.48 10.91 1.52
CA ASN A 111 -2.59 9.64 2.22
C ASN A 111 -3.92 8.94 1.88
N ASN A 112 -5.00 9.70 1.78
CA ASN A 112 -6.33 9.20 1.44
C ASN A 112 -6.49 8.84 -0.05
N ALA A 113 -5.48 9.10 -0.88
CA ALA A 113 -5.38 8.52 -2.22
C ALA A 113 -4.82 7.08 -2.21
N SER A 114 -4.42 6.57 -1.06
CA SER A 114 -3.78 5.25 -0.95
C SER A 114 -4.62 4.15 -1.56
N ILE A 115 -3.95 3.33 -2.37
CA ILE A 115 -4.50 2.05 -2.77
C ILE A 115 -4.61 1.16 -1.54
N VAL A 116 -5.80 0.70 -1.24
CA VAL A 116 -6.05 -0.36 -0.26
C VAL A 116 -6.30 -1.65 -1.02
N LEU A 117 -5.41 -2.63 -0.81
CA LEU A 117 -5.48 -3.93 -1.48
C LEU A 117 -5.92 -5.01 -0.49
N ARG A 118 -6.98 -5.75 -0.83
CA ARG A 118 -7.30 -7.03 -0.24
C ARG A 118 -6.74 -8.13 -1.12
N LEU A 119 -5.92 -9.00 -0.55
CA LEU A 119 -5.30 -10.13 -1.21
C LEU A 119 -5.79 -11.42 -0.56
N SER A 120 -6.48 -12.25 -1.31
CA SER A 120 -6.86 -13.61 -0.89
C SER A 120 -5.89 -14.60 -1.48
N TYR A 121 -5.30 -15.45 -0.64
CA TYR A 121 -4.39 -16.52 -1.05
C TYR A 121 -4.74 -17.81 -0.30
N TYR A 122 -5.30 -18.78 -1.02
CA TYR A 122 -5.92 -19.96 -0.43
C TYR A 122 -6.98 -19.58 0.61
N SER A 123 -6.78 -19.98 1.87
CA SER A 123 -7.66 -19.69 3.00
C SER A 123 -7.26 -18.43 3.78
N TYR A 124 -6.25 -17.71 3.36
CA TYR A 124 -5.75 -16.53 4.05
C TYR A 124 -6.09 -15.26 3.30
N ASP A 125 -6.57 -14.27 4.03
CA ASP A 125 -6.84 -12.93 3.54
C ASP A 125 -5.88 -11.91 4.16
N PHE A 126 -5.32 -11.06 3.31
CA PHE A 126 -4.41 -9.99 3.69
C PHE A 126 -5.02 -8.64 3.32
N LEU A 127 -4.90 -7.65 4.19
CA LEU A 127 -5.32 -6.29 3.93
C LEU A 127 -4.15 -5.33 4.02
N PHE A 128 -3.81 -4.67 2.91
CA PHE A 128 -2.73 -3.69 2.82
C PHE A 128 -3.33 -2.30 2.71
N MET A 129 -3.14 -1.47 3.76
CA MET A 129 -3.82 -0.18 3.90
C MET A 129 -3.10 0.99 3.21
N GLY A 130 -1.83 0.81 2.77
CA GLY A 130 -1.01 1.98 2.41
C GLY A 130 -0.94 2.95 3.59
N ASP A 131 -1.23 4.23 3.33
CA ASP A 131 -1.37 5.26 4.36
C ASP A 131 -2.80 5.79 4.48
N ALA A 132 -3.77 4.98 4.06
CA ALA A 132 -5.20 5.29 4.22
C ALA A 132 -5.53 5.62 5.68
N GLU A 133 -6.21 6.75 5.87
CA GLU A 133 -6.63 7.24 7.17
C GLU A 133 -8.11 6.90 7.47
N GLN A 134 -8.61 7.28 8.65
CA GLN A 134 -9.97 6.94 9.12
C GLN A 134 -11.08 7.41 8.17
N GLU A 135 -10.82 8.43 7.36
CA GLU A 135 -11.75 8.86 6.31
C GLU A 135 -11.98 7.75 5.28
N VAL A 136 -10.90 7.15 4.77
CA VAL A 136 -10.96 6.04 3.80
C VAL A 136 -11.53 4.78 4.45
N GLU A 137 -11.14 4.48 5.70
CA GLU A 137 -11.72 3.37 6.47
C GLU A 137 -13.24 3.49 6.56
N THR A 138 -13.75 4.72 6.83
CA THR A 138 -15.19 5.00 6.90
C THR A 138 -15.86 4.81 5.55
N GLN A 139 -15.23 5.25 4.46
CA GLN A 139 -15.76 5.07 3.10
C GLN A 139 -15.84 3.58 2.73
N ILE A 140 -14.78 2.81 3.03
CA ILE A 140 -14.77 1.37 2.78
C ILE A 140 -15.90 0.67 3.54
N LEU A 141 -16.13 0.99 4.81
CA LEU A 141 -17.20 0.41 5.61
C LEU A 141 -18.60 0.82 5.11
N ALA A 142 -18.75 2.03 4.57
CA ALA A 142 -20.02 2.52 4.04
C ALA A 142 -20.44 1.81 2.74
N GLU A 143 -19.49 1.39 1.92
CA GLU A 143 -19.72 0.65 0.67
C GLU A 143 -20.08 -0.83 0.91
N HIS A 144 -20.20 -1.27 2.14
CA HIS A 144 -20.45 -2.67 2.54
C HIS A 144 -19.43 -3.66 1.94
N THR A 145 -18.23 -3.18 1.67
CA THR A 145 -17.15 -4.00 1.12
C THR A 145 -16.69 -5.02 2.15
N ASN A 146 -16.47 -6.26 1.74
CA ASN A 146 -15.88 -7.27 2.61
C ASN A 146 -14.43 -6.88 2.94
N VAL A 147 -14.17 -6.52 4.19
CA VAL A 147 -12.87 -6.08 4.70
C VAL A 147 -12.20 -7.11 5.60
N SER A 148 -12.88 -8.22 5.92
CA SER A 148 -12.31 -9.27 6.78
C SER A 148 -10.99 -9.77 6.21
N ALA A 149 -9.97 -9.86 7.08
CA ALA A 149 -8.64 -10.36 6.71
C ALA A 149 -7.93 -10.92 7.94
N ASP A 150 -7.20 -12.04 7.77
CA ASP A 150 -6.41 -12.66 8.84
C ASP A 150 -5.19 -11.80 9.22
N ILE A 151 -4.65 -11.08 8.24
CA ILE A 151 -3.46 -10.26 8.43
C ILE A 151 -3.71 -8.85 7.87
N ILE A 152 -3.50 -7.83 8.70
CA ILE A 152 -3.56 -6.44 8.27
C ILE A 152 -2.19 -5.76 8.33
N LYS A 153 -1.75 -5.13 7.22
CA LYS A 153 -0.73 -4.10 7.31
C LYS A 153 -1.41 -2.80 7.72
N ILE A 154 -1.10 -2.34 8.93
CA ILE A 154 -1.64 -1.12 9.53
C ILE A 154 -1.37 0.10 8.62
N GLY A 155 -2.39 0.95 8.51
CA GLY A 155 -2.32 2.18 7.74
C GLY A 155 -1.37 3.21 8.34
N HIS A 156 -0.79 4.04 7.49
CA HIS A 156 0.00 5.22 7.82
C HIS A 156 1.03 4.97 8.94
N HIS A 157 1.78 3.87 8.81
CA HIS A 157 2.86 3.47 9.74
C HIS A 157 2.43 3.37 11.21
N GLY A 158 1.14 3.21 11.48
CA GLY A 158 0.59 3.24 12.83
C GLY A 158 0.33 4.64 13.36
N SER A 159 0.11 5.63 12.48
CA SER A 159 -0.37 6.97 12.85
C SER A 159 -1.73 6.91 13.56
N ASP A 160 -1.96 7.80 14.52
CA ASP A 160 -3.25 7.92 15.20
C ASP A 160 -4.41 8.36 14.27
N THR A 161 -4.08 8.86 13.07
CA THR A 161 -5.06 9.21 12.04
C THR A 161 -5.65 8.01 11.33
N SER A 162 -5.11 6.79 11.54
CA SER A 162 -5.54 5.53 10.95
C SER A 162 -5.98 4.51 12.00
N SER A 163 -6.42 3.35 11.56
CA SER A 163 -6.69 2.17 12.39
C SER A 163 -7.75 2.44 13.46
N SER A 164 -8.91 2.95 13.04
CA SER A 164 -10.05 3.18 13.93
C SER A 164 -10.56 1.87 14.54
N VAL A 165 -11.08 1.94 15.75
CA VAL A 165 -11.65 0.76 16.45
C VAL A 165 -12.76 0.11 15.63
N SER A 166 -13.59 0.90 14.96
CA SER A 166 -14.67 0.39 14.10
C SER A 166 -14.13 -0.39 12.91
N PHE A 167 -13.07 0.11 12.28
CA PHE A 167 -12.44 -0.55 11.14
C PHE A 167 -11.72 -1.83 11.56
N LEU A 168 -10.89 -1.78 12.61
CA LEU A 168 -10.19 -2.96 13.13
C LEU A 168 -11.16 -4.07 13.55
N LYS A 169 -12.30 -3.73 14.17
CA LYS A 169 -13.35 -4.72 14.49
C LYS A 169 -14.03 -5.31 13.26
N ALA A 170 -14.14 -4.56 12.17
CA ALA A 170 -14.74 -5.07 10.93
C ALA A 170 -13.76 -5.95 10.14
N VAL A 171 -12.46 -5.65 10.22
CA VAL A 171 -11.39 -6.48 9.63
C VAL A 171 -11.20 -7.76 10.44
N ASP A 172 -11.25 -7.67 11.77
CA ASP A 172 -11.09 -8.77 12.75
C ASP A 172 -9.82 -9.62 12.49
N PRO A 173 -8.63 -9.00 12.42
CA PRO A 173 -7.42 -9.70 12.03
C PRO A 173 -6.79 -10.45 13.21
N ASP A 174 -6.17 -11.60 12.92
CA ASP A 174 -5.33 -12.34 13.89
C ASP A 174 -3.96 -11.65 14.09
N VAL A 175 -3.47 -10.95 13.07
CA VAL A 175 -2.12 -10.34 13.07
C VAL A 175 -2.14 -8.94 12.46
N ALA A 176 -1.55 -7.97 13.17
CA ALA A 176 -1.26 -6.64 12.64
C ALA A 176 0.24 -6.46 12.38
N VAL A 177 0.58 -6.03 11.17
CA VAL A 177 1.95 -5.71 10.77
C VAL A 177 2.11 -4.19 10.67
N ILE A 178 3.06 -3.61 11.39
CA ILE A 178 3.39 -2.18 11.32
C ILE A 178 4.75 -2.01 10.65
N SER A 179 4.77 -1.34 9.51
CA SER A 179 6.00 -0.99 8.78
C SER A 179 6.39 0.43 9.14
N VAL A 180 7.47 0.58 9.92
CA VAL A 180 7.90 1.89 10.45
C VAL A 180 9.41 1.88 10.69
N GLY A 181 10.06 3.03 10.61
CA GLY A 181 11.48 3.19 10.97
C GLY A 181 11.69 3.22 12.48
N GLU A 182 12.79 2.64 12.97
CA GLU A 182 13.10 2.55 14.40
C GLU A 182 13.17 3.95 15.06
N ASP A 183 13.85 4.90 14.46
CA ASP A 183 14.02 6.27 14.97
C ASP A 183 13.27 7.29 14.11
N ASN A 184 11.98 7.04 13.81
CA ASN A 184 11.22 7.94 12.96
C ASN A 184 10.81 9.23 13.71
N ALA A 185 10.78 10.35 12.98
CA ALA A 185 10.52 11.68 13.55
C ALA A 185 9.04 11.93 13.94
N TYR A 186 8.16 10.96 13.70
CA TYR A 186 6.72 11.08 13.91
C TYR A 186 6.23 10.35 15.16
N ASP A 187 7.13 9.70 15.90
CA ASP A 187 6.81 8.84 17.04
C ASP A 187 5.79 7.72 16.67
N HIS A 188 5.89 7.20 15.44
CA HIS A 188 5.10 6.06 15.01
C HIS A 188 5.77 4.74 15.42
N PRO A 189 4.99 3.68 15.76
CA PRO A 189 3.53 3.68 15.86
C PRO A 189 3.02 4.48 17.07
N SER A 190 1.90 5.19 16.88
CA SER A 190 1.25 5.93 17.96
C SER A 190 0.87 5.01 19.13
N PRO A 191 1.10 5.42 20.40
CA PRO A 191 0.63 4.67 21.56
C PRO A 191 -0.88 4.36 21.52
N ASN A 192 -1.69 5.25 20.95
CA ASN A 192 -3.13 5.03 20.80
C ASN A 192 -3.44 3.85 19.86
N VAL A 193 -2.69 3.70 18.76
CA VAL A 193 -2.87 2.56 17.84
C VAL A 193 -2.46 1.27 18.53
N LEU A 194 -1.34 1.25 19.25
CA LEU A 194 -0.90 0.07 20.01
C LEU A 194 -1.92 -0.31 21.09
N THR A 195 -2.50 0.67 21.78
CA THR A 195 -3.56 0.43 22.77
C THR A 195 -4.81 -0.18 22.12
N ARG A 196 -5.24 0.35 20.96
CA ARG A 196 -6.39 -0.22 20.22
C ARG A 196 -6.16 -1.68 19.83
N LEU A 197 -4.98 -2.00 19.30
CA LEU A 197 -4.61 -3.37 18.93
C LEU A 197 -4.62 -4.28 20.17
N GLN A 198 -3.99 -3.85 21.27
CA GLN A 198 -3.97 -4.60 22.50
C GLN A 198 -5.37 -4.85 23.10
N GLU A 199 -6.24 -3.84 23.12
CA GLU A 199 -7.62 -3.95 23.61
C GLU A 199 -8.47 -4.89 22.75
N LEU A 200 -8.18 -4.99 21.47
CA LEU A 200 -8.84 -5.89 20.52
C LEU A 200 -8.18 -7.28 20.47
N GLN A 201 -7.09 -7.50 21.20
CA GLN A 201 -6.33 -8.75 21.23
C GLN A 201 -5.71 -9.15 19.87
N ILE A 202 -5.34 -8.15 19.07
CA ILE A 202 -4.63 -8.28 17.81
C ILE A 202 -3.13 -8.24 18.01
#